data_78b56e9d9485319ac64a55e19d78041a
#
_entry.id   78b56e9d9485319ac64a55e19d78041a
#
_cell.length_a   1.000
_cell.length_b   1.000
_cell.length_c   1.000
_cell.angle_alpha   90.00
_cell.angle_beta   90.00
_cell.angle_gamma   90.00
#
_symmetry.space_group_name_H-M   'P 1'
#
loop_
_entity.id
_entity.type
_entity.pdbx_description
1 polymer ?
#
loop_
_entity_poly.entity_id
_entity_poly.type
_entity_poly.pdbx_seq_one_letter_code
_entity_poly.pdbx_strand_id
1 'polypeptide(L)'
;MPGTALLEGKVILVVGASAGIGADAARVFARDGASVMLVARSQGPLETIAAELTAEGLDVAFATGDISVGADVARFVDATVAKFGRLDGAFNNAGLTQAGKLDDVTEEDFDRLMAVNVKGVWLCMREELRIMKPQGSGSIVNVSSIGGLRGSSGMGAYQASKHAVIGLTRTAAHDNGPLGIRINVLAPGPTETPMLDQTRAAIPGGVEARIAATPLRKVGTGTEVGNAAAWLLSDRASHISGVILPVDGGFVS
;
A
#
# COMPACT_ATOMS: atom_id res chain seq x y z
N MET A 1 -9.00 2.95 30.03
CA MET A 1 -7.59 2.94 29.58
C MET A 1 -7.54 3.82 28.35
N PRO A 2 -6.75 4.90 28.26
CA PRO A 2 -6.49 5.52 26.98
C PRO A 2 -5.90 4.43 26.08
N GLY A 3 -6.43 4.28 24.87
CA GLY A 3 -6.00 3.24 23.96
C GLY A 3 -4.52 3.42 23.64
N THR A 4 -3.70 2.42 23.93
CA THR A 4 -2.31 2.39 23.48
C THR A 4 -2.30 2.51 21.97
N ALA A 5 -1.50 3.45 21.45
CA ALA A 5 -1.29 3.63 20.02
C ALA A 5 -0.92 2.28 19.38
N LEU A 6 -1.51 1.97 18.23
CA LEU A 6 -1.38 0.63 17.60
C LEU A 6 0.06 0.32 17.17
N LEU A 7 0.83 1.36 16.82
CA LEU A 7 2.14 1.26 16.20
C LEU A 7 3.26 1.89 17.06
N GLU A 8 3.01 2.05 18.37
CA GLU A 8 3.96 2.66 19.29
C GLU A 8 5.35 2.00 19.18
N GLY A 9 6.38 2.81 18.92
CA GLY A 9 7.77 2.39 18.81
C GLY A 9 8.12 1.54 17.59
N LYS A 10 7.21 1.40 16.61
CA LYS A 10 7.47 0.69 15.35
C LYS A 10 8.01 1.65 14.30
N VAL A 11 8.87 1.14 13.43
CA VAL A 11 9.36 1.82 12.24
C VAL A 11 8.61 1.31 11.02
N ILE A 12 7.87 2.19 10.34
CA ILE A 12 7.02 1.84 9.21
C ILE A 12 7.48 2.56 7.94
N LEU A 13 7.74 1.79 6.89
CA LEU A 13 8.00 2.28 5.54
C LEU A 13 6.68 2.40 4.78
N VAL A 14 6.38 3.59 4.23
CA VAL A 14 5.17 3.85 3.41
C VAL A 14 5.59 4.15 1.97
N VAL A 15 5.36 3.20 1.08
CA VAL A 15 5.71 3.32 -0.34
C VAL A 15 4.50 3.82 -1.13
N GLY A 16 4.65 4.94 -1.84
CA GLY A 16 3.56 5.66 -2.51
C GLY A 16 2.87 6.65 -1.58
N ALA A 17 3.65 7.35 -0.74
CA ALA A 17 3.16 8.25 0.30
C ALA A 17 2.82 9.67 -0.19
N SER A 18 2.98 10.00 -1.47
CA SER A 18 2.84 11.38 -1.97
C SER A 18 1.38 11.88 -2.06
N ALA A 19 0.40 10.99 -2.08
CA ALA A 19 -1.03 11.34 -2.21
C ALA A 19 -1.94 10.17 -1.86
N GLY A 20 -3.25 10.45 -1.71
CA GLY A 20 -4.31 9.47 -1.55
C GLY A 20 -4.09 8.53 -0.36
N ILE A 21 -4.39 7.25 -0.54
CA ILE A 21 -4.31 6.24 0.53
C ILE A 21 -2.95 6.25 1.23
N GLY A 22 -1.83 6.35 0.49
CA GLY A 22 -0.50 6.31 1.10
C GLY A 22 -0.20 7.51 1.99
N ALA A 23 -0.60 8.71 1.57
CA ALA A 23 -0.46 9.93 2.37
C ALA A 23 -1.32 9.88 3.65
N ASP A 24 -2.57 9.44 3.52
CA ASP A 24 -3.48 9.34 4.67
C ASP A 24 -3.06 8.22 5.64
N ALA A 25 -2.62 7.07 5.11
CA ALA A 25 -2.08 5.99 5.91
C ALA A 25 -0.83 6.42 6.69
N ALA A 26 0.07 7.19 6.06
CA ALA A 26 1.26 7.72 6.73
C ALA A 26 0.89 8.61 7.93
N ARG A 27 -0.13 9.47 7.78
CA ARG A 27 -0.66 10.28 8.88
C ARG A 27 -1.25 9.43 10.01
N VAL A 28 -2.00 8.40 9.65
CA VAL A 28 -2.54 7.44 10.63
C VAL A 28 -1.42 6.76 11.38
N PHE A 29 -0.42 6.22 10.68
CA PHE A 29 0.68 5.47 11.31
C PHE A 29 1.52 6.33 12.25
N ALA A 30 1.85 7.56 11.81
CA ALA A 30 2.61 8.48 12.65
C ALA A 30 1.83 8.86 13.92
N ARG A 31 0.54 9.17 13.81
CA ARG A 31 -0.33 9.50 14.96
C ARG A 31 -0.62 8.28 15.85
N ASP A 32 -0.48 7.06 15.32
CA ASP A 32 -0.52 5.80 16.08
C ASP A 32 0.85 5.41 16.69
N GLY A 33 1.81 6.35 16.73
CA GLY A 33 3.07 6.21 17.44
C GLY A 33 4.23 5.61 16.66
N ALA A 34 4.09 5.43 15.34
CA ALA A 34 5.20 4.94 14.51
C ALA A 34 6.19 6.05 14.13
N SER A 35 7.48 5.70 14.02
CA SER A 35 8.43 6.43 13.19
C SER A 35 8.17 6.05 11.71
N VAL A 36 7.97 7.03 10.83
CA VAL A 36 7.50 6.78 9.46
C VAL A 36 8.50 7.26 8.43
N MET A 37 8.90 6.37 7.50
CA MET A 37 9.62 6.73 6.28
C MET A 37 8.63 6.85 5.11
N LEU A 38 8.51 8.05 4.55
CA LEU A 38 7.67 8.34 3.38
C LEU A 38 8.46 8.13 2.09
N VAL A 39 7.93 7.37 1.13
CA VAL A 39 8.59 7.14 -0.16
C VAL A 39 7.66 7.41 -1.32
N ALA A 40 8.12 8.19 -2.28
CA ALA A 40 7.52 8.39 -3.60
C ALA A 40 8.55 8.93 -4.60
N ARG A 41 8.15 9.09 -5.87
CA ARG A 41 9.02 9.67 -6.90
C ARG A 41 9.19 11.19 -6.76
N SER A 42 8.14 11.87 -6.33
CA SER A 42 8.08 13.34 -6.27
C SER A 42 8.41 13.83 -4.87
N GLN A 43 9.46 14.67 -4.75
CA GLN A 43 9.96 15.16 -3.47
C GLN A 43 9.00 16.15 -2.79
N GLY A 44 8.49 17.15 -3.50
CA GLY A 44 7.69 18.23 -2.90
C GLY A 44 6.50 17.77 -2.06
N PRO A 45 5.63 16.86 -2.54
CA PRO A 45 4.55 16.32 -1.73
C PRO A 45 5.03 15.58 -0.46
N LEU A 46 6.16 14.87 -0.53
CA LEU A 46 6.75 14.19 0.64
C LEU A 46 7.26 15.20 1.67
N GLU A 47 7.93 16.26 1.23
CA GLU A 47 8.39 17.36 2.10
C GLU A 47 7.22 18.01 2.82
N THR A 48 6.11 18.26 2.11
CA THR A 48 4.92 18.88 2.69
C THR A 48 4.34 18.01 3.80
N ILE A 49 4.16 16.69 3.57
CA ILE A 49 3.63 15.76 4.55
C ILE A 49 4.59 15.58 5.73
N ALA A 50 5.88 15.46 5.45
CA ALA A 50 6.89 15.34 6.49
C ALA A 50 6.94 16.58 7.39
N ALA A 51 6.87 17.78 6.81
CA ALA A 51 6.85 19.03 7.56
C ALA A 51 5.57 19.15 8.42
N GLU A 52 4.39 18.79 7.88
CA GLU A 52 3.12 18.73 8.61
C GLU A 52 3.25 17.87 9.87
N LEU A 53 3.68 16.62 9.70
CA LEU A 53 3.76 15.64 10.80
C LEU A 53 4.88 15.97 11.81
N THR A 54 6.01 16.49 11.32
CA THR A 54 7.09 16.94 12.21
C THR A 54 6.66 18.14 13.07
N ALA A 55 5.83 19.04 12.54
CA ALA A 55 5.26 20.14 13.31
C ALA A 55 4.30 19.67 14.41
N GLU A 56 3.70 18.49 14.26
CA GLU A 56 2.93 17.80 15.32
C GLU A 56 3.83 17.08 16.34
N GLY A 57 5.16 17.10 16.18
CA GLY A 57 6.11 16.41 17.06
C GLY A 57 6.30 14.92 16.72
N LEU A 58 5.84 14.45 15.55
CA LEU A 58 5.92 13.07 15.12
C LEU A 58 7.24 12.79 14.38
N ASP A 59 7.75 11.57 14.52
CA ASP A 59 9.03 11.16 13.94
C ASP A 59 8.86 10.66 12.51
N VAL A 60 9.10 11.56 11.55
CA VAL A 60 8.88 11.30 10.13
C VAL A 60 10.10 11.72 9.31
N ALA A 61 10.44 10.91 8.33
CA ALA A 61 11.45 11.23 7.31
C ALA A 61 10.93 10.85 5.92
N PHE A 62 11.64 11.26 4.87
CA PHE A 62 11.29 10.87 3.51
C PHE A 62 12.50 10.53 2.65
N ALA A 63 12.27 9.74 1.63
CA ALA A 63 13.22 9.43 0.56
C ALA A 63 12.50 9.37 -0.79
N THR A 64 13.18 9.76 -1.86
CA THR A 64 12.63 9.63 -3.22
C THR A 64 13.09 8.33 -3.86
N GLY A 65 12.23 7.72 -4.70
CA GLY A 65 12.60 6.54 -5.49
C GLY A 65 11.47 6.03 -6.37
N ASP A 66 11.84 5.33 -7.43
CA ASP A 66 10.93 4.60 -8.31
C ASP A 66 10.95 3.11 -7.97
N ILE A 67 9.80 2.55 -7.61
CA ILE A 67 9.70 1.13 -7.23
C ILE A 67 9.97 0.17 -8.39
N SER A 68 9.87 0.60 -9.64
CA SER A 68 10.23 -0.21 -10.81
C SER A 68 11.74 -0.39 -10.98
N VAL A 69 12.56 0.39 -10.23
CA VAL A 69 14.03 0.40 -10.25
C VAL A 69 14.58 -0.22 -8.97
N GLY A 70 15.18 -1.41 -9.08
CA GLY A 70 15.67 -2.16 -7.92
C GLY A 70 16.71 -1.42 -7.06
N ALA A 71 17.58 -0.62 -7.68
CA ALA A 71 18.57 0.18 -6.95
C ALA A 71 17.93 1.28 -6.10
N ASP A 72 16.82 1.89 -6.58
CA ASP A 72 16.07 2.87 -5.82
C ASP A 72 15.39 2.24 -4.61
N VAL A 73 14.81 1.02 -4.81
CA VAL A 73 14.18 0.28 -3.72
C VAL A 73 15.19 -0.06 -2.62
N ALA A 74 16.34 -0.59 -2.98
CA ALA A 74 17.42 -0.86 -2.03
C ALA A 74 17.82 0.41 -1.26
N ARG A 75 18.01 1.53 -1.98
CA ARG A 75 18.43 2.81 -1.41
C ARG A 75 17.44 3.35 -0.38
N PHE A 76 16.13 3.36 -0.66
CA PHE A 76 15.18 3.92 0.31
C PHE A 76 14.92 2.96 1.49
N VAL A 77 15.05 1.64 1.33
CA VAL A 77 15.01 0.69 2.44
C VAL A 77 16.24 0.89 3.34
N ASP A 78 17.42 1.01 2.75
CA ASP A 78 18.65 1.28 3.52
C ASP A 78 18.58 2.65 4.22
N ALA A 79 18.03 3.69 3.58
CA ALA A 79 17.81 4.99 4.20
C ALA A 79 16.85 4.90 5.40
N THR A 80 15.83 4.03 5.35
CA THR A 80 14.93 3.79 6.48
C THR A 80 15.70 3.22 7.67
N VAL A 81 16.51 2.20 7.44
CA VAL A 81 17.31 1.56 8.50
C VAL A 81 18.39 2.53 9.02
N ALA A 82 19.04 3.28 8.13
CA ALA A 82 20.03 4.27 8.53
C ALA A 82 19.44 5.37 9.42
N LYS A 83 18.19 5.79 9.15
CA LYS A 83 17.50 6.83 9.92
C LYS A 83 16.97 6.34 11.25
N PHE A 84 16.33 5.16 11.27
CA PHE A 84 15.54 4.68 12.41
C PHE A 84 16.10 3.42 13.08
N GLY A 85 17.14 2.80 12.52
CA GLY A 85 17.84 1.65 13.09
C GLY A 85 17.22 0.29 12.80
N ARG A 86 15.97 0.23 12.30
CA ARG A 86 15.20 -1.00 12.07
C ARG A 86 14.10 -0.82 11.03
N LEU A 87 13.39 -1.89 10.69
CA LEU A 87 12.18 -1.88 9.87
C LEU A 87 11.17 -2.89 10.44
N ASP A 88 10.10 -2.42 11.08
CA ASP A 88 9.08 -3.27 11.69
C ASP A 88 7.91 -3.55 10.77
N GLY A 89 7.58 -2.59 9.92
CA GLY A 89 6.47 -2.73 8.99
C GLY A 89 6.70 -2.02 7.68
N ALA A 90 5.99 -2.50 6.64
CA ALA A 90 5.98 -1.86 5.33
C ALA A 90 4.56 -1.82 4.77
N PHE A 91 4.19 -0.68 4.19
CA PHE A 91 2.93 -0.47 3.49
C PHE A 91 3.20 -0.17 2.02
N ASN A 92 3.09 -1.19 1.17
CA ASN A 92 3.36 -1.13 -0.26
C ASN A 92 2.09 -0.69 -1.01
N ASN A 93 1.90 0.63 -1.09
CA ASN A 93 0.70 1.24 -1.68
C ASN A 93 0.93 1.79 -3.10
N ALA A 94 2.16 2.08 -3.50
CA ALA A 94 2.43 2.63 -4.82
C ALA A 94 1.86 1.77 -5.95
N GLY A 95 1.23 2.43 -6.92
CA GLY A 95 0.64 1.75 -8.06
C GLY A 95 0.11 2.72 -9.10
N LEU A 96 -0.14 2.19 -10.28
CA LEU A 96 -0.77 2.87 -11.40
C LEU A 96 -2.16 2.26 -11.63
N THR A 97 -3.08 3.06 -12.16
CA THR A 97 -4.32 2.59 -12.78
C THR A 97 -4.21 2.67 -14.29
N GLN A 98 -4.95 1.81 -14.97
CA GLN A 98 -5.13 1.88 -16.41
C GLN A 98 -6.54 1.45 -16.75
N ALA A 99 -7.26 2.32 -17.42
CA ALA A 99 -8.56 2.05 -18.02
C ALA A 99 -8.38 1.77 -19.52
N GLY A 100 -9.20 0.90 -20.06
CA GLY A 100 -9.21 0.47 -21.45
C GLY A 100 -9.72 -0.95 -21.59
N LYS A 101 -10.29 -1.30 -22.73
CA LYS A 101 -10.58 -2.70 -23.05
C LYS A 101 -9.27 -3.47 -23.16
N LEU A 102 -9.29 -4.76 -22.88
CA LEU A 102 -8.09 -5.56 -22.79
C LEU A 102 -7.30 -5.59 -24.12
N ASP A 103 -8.02 -5.60 -25.22
CA ASP A 103 -7.49 -5.60 -26.59
C ASP A 103 -7.06 -4.21 -27.10
N ASP A 104 -7.41 -3.13 -26.40
CA ASP A 104 -7.00 -1.76 -26.72
C ASP A 104 -5.74 -1.31 -25.94
N VAL A 105 -5.30 -2.10 -24.93
CA VAL A 105 -4.10 -1.77 -24.14
C VAL A 105 -2.84 -2.02 -24.95
N THR A 106 -1.98 -1.01 -25.09
CA THR A 106 -0.69 -1.16 -25.78
C THR A 106 0.28 -2.02 -24.97
N GLU A 107 1.23 -2.66 -25.62
CA GLU A 107 2.29 -3.44 -24.97
C GLU A 107 3.11 -2.56 -24.01
N GLU A 108 3.44 -1.33 -24.42
CA GLU A 108 4.17 -0.36 -23.58
C GLU A 108 3.42 -0.03 -22.30
N ASP A 109 2.12 0.24 -22.39
CA ASP A 109 1.29 0.54 -21.22
C ASP A 109 1.13 -0.67 -20.30
N PHE A 110 0.98 -1.86 -20.90
CA PHE A 110 0.92 -3.12 -20.14
C PHE A 110 2.23 -3.33 -19.36
N ASP A 111 3.37 -3.22 -20.04
CA ASP A 111 4.69 -3.42 -19.45
C ASP A 111 4.98 -2.41 -18.35
N ARG A 112 4.65 -1.13 -18.57
CA ARG A 112 4.79 -0.08 -17.57
C ARG A 112 3.92 -0.37 -16.32
N LEU A 113 2.68 -0.80 -16.54
CA LEU A 113 1.77 -1.15 -15.45
C LEU A 113 2.30 -2.34 -14.63
N MET A 114 2.75 -3.40 -15.31
CA MET A 114 3.30 -4.59 -14.67
C MET A 114 4.63 -4.30 -13.96
N ALA A 115 5.48 -3.46 -14.55
CA ALA A 115 6.73 -3.03 -13.94
C ALA A 115 6.51 -2.31 -12.60
N VAL A 116 5.49 -1.45 -12.50
CA VAL A 116 5.17 -0.73 -11.26
C VAL A 116 4.35 -1.61 -10.32
N ASN A 117 3.19 -2.12 -10.76
CA ASN A 117 2.22 -2.76 -9.87
C ASN A 117 2.63 -4.16 -9.39
N VAL A 118 3.44 -4.87 -10.15
CA VAL A 118 3.82 -6.26 -9.84
C VAL A 118 5.29 -6.37 -9.48
N LYS A 119 6.19 -6.05 -10.43
CA LYS A 119 7.63 -6.11 -10.20
C LYS A 119 8.05 -5.16 -9.07
N GLY A 120 7.48 -3.93 -9.02
CA GLY A 120 7.76 -2.96 -7.97
C GLY A 120 7.41 -3.47 -6.57
N VAL A 121 6.23 -4.07 -6.40
CA VAL A 121 5.82 -4.68 -5.13
C VAL A 121 6.73 -5.84 -4.75
N TRP A 122 7.11 -6.69 -5.72
CA TRP A 122 8.07 -7.77 -5.48
C TRP A 122 9.45 -7.23 -5.06
N LEU A 123 9.95 -6.18 -5.71
CA LEU A 123 11.21 -5.54 -5.36
C LEU A 123 11.17 -4.96 -3.93
N CYS A 124 10.07 -4.29 -3.55
CA CYS A 124 9.87 -3.77 -2.20
C CYS A 124 9.92 -4.93 -1.17
N MET A 125 9.09 -5.95 -1.34
CA MET A 125 9.11 -7.12 -0.44
C MET A 125 10.50 -7.76 -0.34
N ARG A 126 11.23 -7.88 -1.45
CA ARG A 126 12.58 -8.46 -1.45
C ARG A 126 13.54 -7.69 -0.53
N GLU A 127 13.56 -6.37 -0.63
CA GLU A 127 14.46 -5.55 0.18
C GLU A 127 13.98 -5.41 1.63
N GLU A 128 12.67 -5.33 1.87
CA GLU A 128 12.07 -5.34 3.19
C GLU A 128 12.39 -6.64 3.94
N LEU A 129 12.24 -7.78 3.26
CA LEU A 129 12.57 -9.10 3.80
C LEU A 129 14.07 -9.26 4.07
N ARG A 130 14.95 -8.61 3.31
CA ARG A 130 16.39 -8.58 3.57
C ARG A 130 16.70 -8.01 4.96
N ILE A 131 15.92 -7.03 5.40
CA ILE A 131 16.05 -6.41 6.72
C ILE A 131 15.29 -7.21 7.78
N MET A 132 14.06 -7.63 7.52
CA MET A 132 13.18 -8.27 8.52
C MET A 132 13.63 -9.69 8.89
N LYS A 133 14.22 -10.46 7.95
CA LYS A 133 14.68 -11.84 8.22
C LYS A 133 15.72 -11.90 9.33
N PRO A 134 16.81 -11.12 9.31
CA PRO A 134 17.77 -11.12 10.43
C PRO A 134 17.16 -10.61 11.75
N GLN A 135 16.13 -9.75 11.69
CA GLN A 135 15.40 -9.28 12.88
C GLN A 135 14.52 -10.36 13.51
N GLY A 136 14.12 -11.40 12.74
CA GLY A 136 13.20 -12.44 13.20
C GLY A 136 11.77 -11.94 13.41
N SER A 137 11.42 -10.78 12.86
CA SER A 137 10.09 -10.18 12.98
C SER A 137 9.84 -9.16 11.90
N GLY A 138 8.56 -8.96 11.53
CA GLY A 138 8.14 -7.94 10.58
C GLY A 138 6.67 -8.09 10.17
N SER A 139 6.10 -7.03 9.61
CA SER A 139 4.75 -7.07 9.04
C SER A 139 4.70 -6.26 7.74
N ILE A 140 4.32 -6.90 6.63
CA ILE A 140 4.18 -6.26 5.33
C ILE A 140 2.71 -6.25 4.92
N VAL A 141 2.22 -5.11 4.46
CA VAL A 141 0.88 -4.96 3.90
C VAL A 141 1.01 -4.45 2.47
N ASN A 142 0.63 -5.29 1.51
CA ASN A 142 0.59 -4.94 0.09
C ASN A 142 -0.80 -4.47 -0.30
N VAL A 143 -0.90 -3.37 -1.05
CA VAL A 143 -2.18 -2.84 -1.52
C VAL A 143 -2.51 -3.42 -2.89
N SER A 144 -3.53 -4.28 -2.91
CA SER A 144 -4.19 -4.74 -4.13
C SER A 144 -5.37 -3.81 -4.49
N SER A 145 -6.53 -4.34 -4.71
CA SER A 145 -7.79 -3.68 -5.00
C SER A 145 -8.91 -4.73 -4.97
N ILE A 146 -10.18 -4.31 -4.86
CA ILE A 146 -11.32 -5.16 -5.23
C ILE A 146 -11.17 -5.70 -6.67
N GLY A 147 -10.46 -4.97 -7.55
CA GLY A 147 -10.08 -5.42 -8.89
C GLY A 147 -9.09 -6.60 -8.91
N GLY A 148 -8.47 -6.94 -7.78
CA GLY A 148 -7.68 -8.17 -7.60
C GLY A 148 -8.52 -9.37 -7.17
N LEU A 149 -9.82 -9.19 -6.91
CA LEU A 149 -10.74 -10.22 -6.43
C LEU A 149 -11.80 -10.58 -7.47
N ARG A 150 -12.02 -9.73 -8.46
CA ARG A 150 -13.05 -9.91 -9.50
C ARG A 150 -12.69 -9.21 -10.79
N GLY A 151 -13.29 -9.66 -11.89
CA GLY A 151 -13.21 -9.01 -13.19
C GLY A 151 -14.22 -7.86 -13.33
N SER A 152 -13.91 -6.87 -14.14
CA SER A 152 -14.84 -5.85 -14.64
C SER A 152 -14.38 -5.34 -16.00
N SER A 153 -15.32 -4.91 -16.82
CA SER A 153 -15.00 -4.34 -18.14
C SER A 153 -14.12 -3.08 -18.01
N GLY A 154 -13.22 -2.90 -18.95
CA GLY A 154 -12.42 -1.69 -19.09
C GLY A 154 -11.26 -1.54 -18.10
N MET A 155 -10.84 -2.61 -17.41
CA MET A 155 -9.76 -2.58 -16.41
C MET A 155 -8.88 -3.83 -16.44
N GLY A 156 -8.81 -4.56 -17.57
CA GLY A 156 -8.23 -5.90 -17.64
C GLY A 156 -6.78 -5.98 -17.17
N ALA A 157 -5.89 -5.15 -17.72
CA ALA A 157 -4.48 -5.14 -17.35
C ALA A 157 -4.27 -4.75 -15.87
N TYR A 158 -4.99 -3.73 -15.40
CA TYR A 158 -4.93 -3.31 -14.00
C TYR A 158 -5.36 -4.44 -13.06
N GLN A 159 -6.48 -5.09 -13.35
CA GLN A 159 -6.97 -6.21 -12.53
C GLN A 159 -6.00 -7.39 -12.53
N ALA A 160 -5.43 -7.74 -13.69
CA ALA A 160 -4.40 -8.77 -13.76
C ALA A 160 -3.22 -8.45 -12.84
N SER A 161 -2.75 -7.19 -12.84
CA SER A 161 -1.68 -6.76 -11.94
C SER A 161 -2.05 -6.89 -10.46
N LYS A 162 -3.30 -6.58 -10.10
CA LYS A 162 -3.78 -6.65 -8.71
C LYS A 162 -4.04 -8.10 -8.24
N HIS A 163 -4.42 -9.01 -9.14
CA HIS A 163 -4.43 -10.46 -8.85
C HIS A 163 -3.00 -10.99 -8.61
N ALA A 164 -2.02 -10.54 -9.41
CA ALA A 164 -0.62 -10.93 -9.24
C ALA A 164 -0.07 -10.53 -7.86
N VAL A 165 -0.40 -9.33 -7.35
CA VAL A 165 -0.02 -8.89 -5.99
C VAL A 165 -0.55 -9.85 -4.93
N ILE A 166 -1.79 -10.33 -5.07
CA ILE A 166 -2.38 -11.32 -4.16
C ILE A 166 -1.58 -12.64 -4.18
N GLY A 167 -1.24 -13.14 -5.37
CA GLY A 167 -0.45 -14.36 -5.52
C GLY A 167 0.93 -14.24 -4.88
N LEU A 168 1.65 -13.13 -5.17
CA LEU A 168 2.95 -12.83 -4.57
C LEU A 168 2.88 -12.77 -3.05
N THR A 169 1.87 -12.08 -2.51
CA THR A 169 1.70 -11.92 -1.07
C THR A 169 1.45 -13.25 -0.36
N ARG A 170 0.56 -14.10 -0.89
CA ARG A 170 0.27 -15.42 -0.30
C ARG A 170 1.51 -16.30 -0.26
N THR A 171 2.25 -16.38 -1.37
CA THR A 171 3.49 -17.16 -1.41
C THR A 171 4.51 -16.61 -0.41
N ALA A 172 4.74 -15.30 -0.41
CA ALA A 172 5.67 -14.67 0.53
C ALA A 172 5.29 -14.89 2.01
N ALA A 173 3.99 -14.93 2.34
CA ALA A 173 3.51 -15.22 3.68
C ALA A 173 3.86 -16.66 4.13
N HIS A 174 3.74 -17.64 3.24
CA HIS A 174 4.16 -19.02 3.52
C HIS A 174 5.68 -19.14 3.68
N ASP A 175 6.45 -18.52 2.78
CA ASP A 175 7.91 -18.60 2.78
C ASP A 175 8.54 -17.98 4.05
N ASN A 176 7.92 -16.91 4.58
CA ASN A 176 8.52 -16.09 5.64
C ASN A 176 7.80 -16.18 6.99
N GLY A 177 6.64 -16.84 7.06
CA GLY A 177 5.94 -17.11 8.31
C GLY A 177 6.79 -17.82 9.37
N PRO A 178 7.58 -18.88 9.02
CA PRO A 178 8.50 -19.54 9.95
C PRO A 178 9.57 -18.60 10.55
N LEU A 179 9.81 -17.45 9.95
CA LEU A 179 10.76 -16.44 10.40
C LEU A 179 10.09 -15.31 11.21
N GLY A 180 8.83 -15.48 11.62
CA GLY A 180 8.10 -14.47 12.40
C GLY A 180 7.64 -13.26 11.60
N ILE A 181 7.59 -13.35 10.25
CA ILE A 181 7.19 -12.24 9.38
C ILE A 181 5.79 -12.51 8.82
N ARG A 182 4.87 -11.56 9.02
CA ARG A 182 3.51 -11.61 8.51
C ARG A 182 3.38 -10.77 7.23
N ILE A 183 2.69 -11.27 6.22
CA ILE A 183 2.52 -10.57 4.97
C ILE A 183 1.06 -10.69 4.53
N ASN A 184 0.38 -9.54 4.36
CA ASN A 184 -1.05 -9.48 4.10
C ASN A 184 -1.37 -8.54 2.92
N VAL A 185 -2.59 -8.63 2.44
CA VAL A 185 -3.13 -7.77 1.38
C VAL A 185 -4.27 -6.93 1.92
N LEU A 186 -4.28 -5.63 1.59
CA LEU A 186 -5.49 -4.83 1.58
C LEU A 186 -6.06 -4.74 0.16
N ALA A 187 -7.38 -4.86 0.04
CA ALA A 187 -8.10 -4.73 -1.21
C ALA A 187 -9.13 -3.59 -1.11
N PRO A 188 -8.70 -2.33 -1.32
CA PRO A 188 -9.60 -1.19 -1.25
C PRO A 188 -10.66 -1.22 -2.36
N GLY A 189 -11.86 -0.75 -2.03
CA GLY A 189 -12.90 -0.33 -2.97
C GLY A 189 -12.66 1.09 -3.50
N PRO A 190 -13.70 1.73 -4.07
CA PRO A 190 -13.63 3.14 -4.44
C PRO A 190 -13.25 3.99 -3.23
N THR A 191 -12.11 4.66 -3.31
CA THR A 191 -11.53 5.47 -2.22
C THR A 191 -11.17 6.84 -2.76
N GLU A 192 -11.48 7.91 -2.04
CA GLU A 192 -11.19 9.30 -2.44
C GLU A 192 -9.69 9.51 -2.63
N THR A 193 -9.27 9.60 -3.88
CA THR A 193 -7.87 9.70 -4.29
C THR A 193 -7.77 10.29 -5.69
N PRO A 194 -6.63 10.88 -6.07
CA PRO A 194 -6.39 11.28 -7.47
C PRO A 194 -6.54 10.14 -8.48
N MET A 195 -6.27 8.89 -8.06
CA MET A 195 -6.47 7.70 -8.90
C MET A 195 -7.96 7.44 -9.18
N LEU A 196 -8.84 7.70 -8.21
CA LEU A 196 -10.29 7.57 -8.41
C LEU A 196 -10.79 8.61 -9.41
N ASP A 197 -10.27 9.84 -9.35
CA ASP A 197 -10.65 10.92 -10.29
C ASP A 197 -10.20 10.58 -11.71
N GLN A 198 -9.00 10.02 -11.88
CA GLN A 198 -8.56 9.49 -13.19
C GLN A 198 -9.49 8.40 -13.70
N THR A 199 -9.94 7.50 -12.82
CA THR A 199 -10.87 6.42 -13.19
C THR A 199 -12.26 6.99 -13.56
N ARG A 200 -12.76 7.99 -12.85
CA ARG A 200 -14.01 8.71 -13.18
C ARG A 200 -13.95 9.34 -14.57
N ALA A 201 -12.82 10.00 -14.85
CA ALA A 201 -12.63 10.64 -16.17
C ALA A 201 -12.56 9.61 -17.31
N ALA A 202 -11.92 8.46 -17.07
CA ALA A 202 -11.73 7.41 -18.08
C ALA A 202 -12.98 6.52 -18.30
N ILE A 203 -13.81 6.34 -17.27
CA ILE A 203 -15.02 5.50 -17.31
C ILE A 203 -16.21 6.29 -16.74
N PRO A 204 -16.81 7.19 -17.52
CA PRO A 204 -17.93 8.01 -17.06
C PRO A 204 -19.09 7.15 -16.50
N GLY A 205 -19.58 7.52 -15.30
CA GLY A 205 -20.64 6.79 -14.60
C GLY A 205 -20.25 5.44 -13.98
N GLY A 206 -19.07 4.91 -14.32
CA GLY A 206 -18.66 3.59 -13.84
C GLY A 206 -18.29 3.54 -12.35
N VAL A 207 -17.75 4.63 -11.81
CA VAL A 207 -17.42 4.75 -10.38
C VAL A 207 -18.72 4.92 -9.58
N GLU A 208 -19.64 5.77 -10.03
CA GLU A 208 -20.93 6.03 -9.40
C GLU A 208 -21.79 4.77 -9.34
N ALA A 209 -21.80 3.98 -10.41
CA ALA A 209 -22.49 2.68 -10.44
C ALA A 209 -21.91 1.71 -9.40
N ARG A 210 -20.59 1.69 -9.21
CA ARG A 210 -19.93 0.87 -8.18
C ARG A 210 -20.29 1.34 -6.78
N ILE A 211 -20.30 2.66 -6.53
CA ILE A 211 -20.70 3.24 -5.24
C ILE A 211 -22.15 2.87 -4.94
N ALA A 212 -23.05 3.00 -5.90
CA ALA A 212 -24.46 2.64 -5.73
C ALA A 212 -24.66 1.14 -5.44
N ALA A 213 -23.79 0.28 -5.98
CA ALA A 213 -23.79 -1.16 -5.73
C ALA A 213 -23.15 -1.57 -4.39
N THR A 214 -22.40 -0.65 -3.76
CA THR A 214 -21.74 -0.92 -2.48
C THR A 214 -22.77 -0.91 -1.34
N PRO A 215 -22.85 -1.91 -0.45
CA PRO A 215 -23.78 -1.91 0.66
C PRO A 215 -23.76 -0.66 1.53
N LEU A 216 -22.57 -0.11 1.84
CA LEU A 216 -22.44 1.15 2.58
C LEU A 216 -22.73 2.40 1.75
N ARG A 217 -22.88 2.29 0.42
CA ARG A 217 -23.24 3.37 -0.52
C ARG A 217 -22.44 4.67 -0.36
N LYS A 218 -21.17 4.53 -0.03
CA LYS A 218 -20.24 5.67 0.08
C LYS A 218 -18.90 5.36 -0.56
N VAL A 219 -18.17 6.41 -0.91
CA VAL A 219 -16.74 6.32 -1.22
C VAL A 219 -15.99 6.16 0.11
N GLY A 220 -15.00 5.28 0.15
CA GLY A 220 -14.09 5.19 1.28
C GLY A 220 -13.11 6.35 1.34
N THR A 221 -12.49 6.57 2.48
CA THR A 221 -11.40 7.53 2.66
C THR A 221 -10.06 6.81 2.78
N GLY A 222 -8.96 7.50 2.45
CA GLY A 222 -7.62 6.95 2.67
C GLY A 222 -7.35 6.65 4.15
N THR A 223 -7.93 7.42 5.05
CA THR A 223 -7.87 7.18 6.51
C THR A 223 -8.51 5.85 6.91
N GLU A 224 -9.67 5.49 6.33
CA GLU A 224 -10.32 4.19 6.62
C GLU A 224 -9.45 3.02 6.18
N VAL A 225 -8.79 3.14 5.02
CA VAL A 225 -7.80 2.15 4.55
C VAL A 225 -6.56 2.13 5.44
N GLY A 226 -6.07 3.32 5.84
CA GLY A 226 -4.94 3.48 6.75
C GLY A 226 -5.17 2.82 8.11
N ASN A 227 -6.37 2.96 8.69
CA ASN A 227 -6.74 2.32 9.96
C ASN A 227 -6.69 0.78 9.87
N ALA A 228 -7.21 0.22 8.77
CA ALA A 228 -7.13 -1.22 8.53
C ALA A 228 -5.67 -1.70 8.35
N ALA A 229 -4.85 -0.90 7.66
CA ALA A 229 -3.42 -1.17 7.52
C ALA A 229 -2.68 -1.10 8.86
N ALA A 230 -2.94 -0.07 9.69
CA ALA A 230 -2.35 0.07 11.01
C ALA A 230 -2.62 -1.16 11.88
N TRP A 231 -3.87 -1.65 11.87
CA TRP A 231 -4.20 -2.87 12.58
C TRP A 231 -3.44 -4.10 12.08
N LEU A 232 -3.36 -4.32 10.76
CA LEU A 232 -2.58 -5.43 10.18
C LEU A 232 -1.08 -5.33 10.48
N LEU A 233 -0.53 -4.13 10.55
CA LEU A 233 0.87 -3.88 10.89
C LEU A 233 1.15 -4.06 12.39
N SER A 234 0.14 -3.90 13.24
CA SER A 234 0.27 -3.98 14.71
C SER A 234 0.38 -5.42 15.24
N ASP A 235 0.79 -5.54 16.49
CA ASP A 235 0.86 -6.83 17.20
C ASP A 235 -0.53 -7.40 17.52
N ARG A 236 -1.61 -6.59 17.39
CA ARG A 236 -2.99 -7.08 17.53
C ARG A 236 -3.41 -8.02 16.40
N ALA A 237 -2.69 -8.00 15.27
CA ALA A 237 -2.87 -8.92 14.16
C ALA A 237 -1.82 -10.06 14.14
N SER A 238 -1.26 -10.43 15.29
CA SER A 238 -0.12 -11.37 15.41
C SER A 238 -0.37 -12.76 14.82
N HIS A 239 -1.64 -13.19 14.70
CA HIS A 239 -2.01 -14.50 14.12
C HIS A 239 -2.64 -14.37 12.73
N ILE A 240 -2.38 -13.26 12.01
CA ILE A 240 -2.95 -12.98 10.68
C ILE A 240 -1.82 -12.82 9.67
N SER A 241 -1.72 -13.79 8.75
CA SER A 241 -0.77 -13.78 7.63
C SER A 241 -1.41 -14.44 6.40
N GLY A 242 -1.12 -13.92 5.22
CA GLY A 242 -1.67 -14.40 3.94
C GLY A 242 -3.13 -13.98 3.68
N VAL A 243 -3.74 -13.15 4.54
CA VAL A 243 -5.12 -12.69 4.37
C VAL A 243 -5.24 -11.67 3.24
N ILE A 244 -6.39 -11.67 2.57
CA ILE A 244 -6.84 -10.57 1.74
C ILE A 244 -7.99 -9.91 2.48
N LEU A 245 -7.78 -8.68 2.94
CA LEU A 245 -8.77 -7.91 3.68
C LEU A 245 -9.39 -6.85 2.76
N PRO A 246 -10.64 -7.01 2.31
CA PRO A 246 -11.36 -5.96 1.59
C PRO A 246 -11.64 -4.77 2.52
N VAL A 247 -11.42 -3.55 2.02
CA VAL A 247 -11.82 -2.30 2.67
C VAL A 247 -12.66 -1.53 1.64
N ASP A 248 -13.89 -1.99 1.44
CA ASP A 248 -14.66 -1.70 0.23
C ASP A 248 -16.15 -1.40 0.50
N GLY A 249 -16.54 -1.29 1.76
CA GLY A 249 -17.93 -1.06 2.15
C GLY A 249 -18.87 -2.24 1.84
N GLY A 250 -18.33 -3.47 1.68
CA GLY A 250 -19.09 -4.67 1.40
C GLY A 250 -19.28 -4.95 -0.10
N PHE A 251 -18.55 -4.29 -0.99
CA PHE A 251 -18.74 -4.40 -2.44
C PHE A 251 -18.46 -5.81 -2.99
N VAL A 252 -17.55 -6.57 -2.40
CA VAL A 252 -17.18 -7.94 -2.83
C VAL A 252 -17.71 -9.04 -1.91
N SER A 253 -18.57 -8.69 -0.95
CA SER A 253 -19.19 -9.64 -0.04
C SER A 253 -20.26 -10.46 -0.74
#